data_edd621fd792c1c68d6f99a7186da1de9
#
_entry.id   edd621fd792c1c68d6f99a7186da1de9
#
_cell.length_a   1.000
_cell.length_b   1.000
_cell.length_c   1.000
_cell.angle_alpha   90.00
_cell.angle_beta   90.00
_cell.angle_gamma   90.00
#
_symmetry.space_group_name_H-M   'P 1'
#
loop_
_entity.id
_entity.type
_entity.pdbx_description
1 polymer ?
#
loop_
_entity_poly.entity_id
_entity_poly.type
_entity_poly.pdbx_seq_one_letter_code
_entity_poly.pdbx_strand_id
1 'polypeptide(L)'
;KSLHFSLAEIAEVISRLKGVKGRMQALHVPGKALVVVDYAHTPDALQQVLRALRWHCKGELYCLFGCGGDRDKGKRPLMAAIAEREADHLILTSDNPRNEDPEQIMRDIQQGLSGKKPVYNEQDRQAAIHYAVQKAQARDIVLIAGKGHEAYQLVKGIRYPFDDALIVQQLLSAPR
;
A
#
# COMPACT_ATOMS: atom_id res chain seq x y z
N LYS A 1 5.92 -3.87 37.74
CA LYS A 1 7.35 -3.45 37.89
C LYS A 1 7.66 -2.58 36.71
N SER A 2 7.88 -1.26 36.92
CA SER A 2 8.39 -0.38 35.87
C SER A 2 9.85 -0.73 35.62
N LEU A 3 10.20 -1.01 34.36
CA LEU A 3 11.58 -1.15 33.94
C LEU A 3 12.16 0.27 33.86
N HIS A 4 13.15 0.60 34.73
CA HIS A 4 13.78 1.91 34.77
C HIS A 4 14.88 2.00 33.71
N PHE A 5 14.48 2.26 32.45
CA PHE A 5 15.40 2.62 31.39
C PHE A 5 15.42 4.13 31.18
N SER A 6 16.62 4.68 30.99
CA SER A 6 16.76 6.07 30.57
C SER A 6 16.29 6.27 29.12
N LEU A 7 15.91 7.51 28.78
CA LEU A 7 15.55 7.85 27.40
C LEU A 7 16.67 7.55 26.39
N ALA A 8 17.95 7.69 26.81
CA ALA A 8 19.08 7.39 25.96
C ALA A 8 19.19 5.88 25.64
N GLU A 9 19.06 5.02 26.66
CA GLU A 9 19.05 3.56 26.48
C GLU A 9 17.86 3.13 25.60
N ILE A 10 16.68 3.72 25.81
CA ILE A 10 15.49 3.45 24.98
C ILE A 10 15.76 3.86 23.52
N ALA A 11 16.31 5.05 23.26
CA ALA A 11 16.61 5.54 21.93
C ALA A 11 17.63 4.65 21.19
N GLU A 12 18.66 4.17 21.89
CA GLU A 12 19.65 3.25 21.34
C GLU A 12 19.00 1.91 20.91
N VAL A 13 18.14 1.35 21.75
CA VAL A 13 17.46 0.08 21.45
C VAL A 13 16.43 0.24 20.32
N ILE A 14 15.66 1.34 20.33
CA ILE A 14 14.66 1.61 19.26
C ILE A 14 15.30 1.67 17.88
N SER A 15 16.50 2.26 17.76
CA SER A 15 17.22 2.33 16.47
C SER A 15 17.59 0.96 15.89
N ARG A 16 17.65 -0.08 16.73
CA ARG A 16 17.97 -1.46 16.36
C ARG A 16 16.73 -2.32 16.09
N LEU A 17 15.53 -1.82 16.42
CA LEU A 17 14.30 -2.57 16.20
C LEU A 17 14.01 -2.67 14.70
N LYS A 18 13.81 -3.89 14.23
CA LYS A 18 13.29 -4.13 12.89
C LYS A 18 11.77 -3.92 12.90
N GLY A 19 11.27 -3.16 11.94
CA GLY A 19 9.84 -2.97 11.76
C GLY A 19 9.10 -4.31 11.55
N VAL A 20 7.82 -4.32 11.85
CA VAL A 20 6.97 -5.50 11.60
C VAL A 20 6.72 -5.63 10.11
N LYS A 21 6.87 -6.83 9.55
CA LYS A 21 6.57 -7.11 8.14
C LYS A 21 5.15 -6.64 7.77
N GLY A 22 5.03 -5.87 6.69
CA GLY A 22 3.75 -5.38 6.19
C GLY A 22 3.04 -4.34 7.07
N ARG A 23 3.77 -3.69 7.99
CA ARG A 23 3.30 -2.57 8.80
C ARG A 23 4.29 -1.42 8.63
N MET A 24 3.91 -0.38 7.87
CA MET A 24 4.82 0.72 7.49
C MET A 24 6.20 0.19 7.06
N GLN A 25 6.22 -0.96 6.38
CA GLN A 25 7.47 -1.60 5.95
C GLN A 25 8.10 -0.81 4.83
N ALA A 26 9.16 -0.08 5.13
CA ALA A 26 9.90 0.74 4.18
C ALA A 26 10.90 -0.12 3.38
N LEU A 27 10.85 -0.01 2.06
CA LEU A 27 11.75 -0.65 1.11
C LEU A 27 12.37 0.45 0.25
N HIS A 28 13.68 0.60 0.33
CA HIS A 28 14.39 1.70 -0.33
C HIS A 28 15.73 1.26 -0.90
N VAL A 29 16.04 1.77 -2.08
CA VAL A 29 17.37 1.69 -2.72
C VAL A 29 17.77 3.11 -3.13
N PRO A 30 19.01 3.54 -2.92
CA PRO A 30 19.48 4.88 -3.30
C PRO A 30 19.18 5.19 -4.78
N GLY A 31 18.64 6.39 -5.04
CA GLY A 31 18.26 6.83 -6.39
C GLY A 31 16.91 6.33 -6.90
N LYS A 32 16.17 5.54 -6.10
CA LYS A 32 14.80 5.09 -6.39
C LYS A 32 13.79 5.66 -5.39
N ALA A 33 12.50 5.58 -5.71
CA ALA A 33 11.42 5.96 -4.79
C ALA A 33 11.45 5.12 -3.51
N LEU A 34 10.98 5.69 -2.41
CA LEU A 34 10.68 4.95 -1.20
C LEU A 34 9.36 4.20 -1.40
N VAL A 35 9.38 2.88 -1.27
CA VAL A 35 8.16 2.07 -1.30
C VAL A 35 7.80 1.62 0.10
N VAL A 36 6.53 1.81 0.49
CA VAL A 36 6.03 1.42 1.80
C VAL A 36 4.91 0.40 1.62
N VAL A 37 5.07 -0.76 2.25
CA VAL A 37 4.05 -1.81 2.28
C VAL A 37 3.34 -1.77 3.63
N ASP A 38 2.01 -1.65 3.60
CA ASP A 38 1.19 -1.55 4.81
C ASP A 38 -0.11 -2.36 4.73
N TYR A 39 -0.61 -2.77 5.90
CA TYR A 39 -1.86 -3.52 6.04
C TYR A 39 -3.11 -2.63 6.08
N ALA A 40 -3.02 -1.34 5.84
CA ALA A 40 -4.15 -0.41 5.84
C ALA A 40 -5.22 -0.85 4.83
N HIS A 41 -6.32 -1.41 5.35
CA HIS A 41 -7.44 -1.96 4.57
C HIS A 41 -8.80 -1.41 5.03
N THR A 42 -8.80 -0.35 5.82
CA THR A 42 -9.98 0.42 6.24
C THR A 42 -9.80 1.88 5.88
N PRO A 43 -10.90 2.65 5.74
CA PRO A 43 -10.81 4.09 5.44
C PRO A 43 -9.90 4.85 6.42
N ASP A 44 -10.11 4.69 7.71
CA ASP A 44 -9.33 5.40 8.74
C ASP A 44 -7.85 5.02 8.70
N ALA A 45 -7.53 3.72 8.60
CA ALA A 45 -6.15 3.26 8.51
C ALA A 45 -5.45 3.83 7.27
N LEU A 46 -6.12 3.80 6.10
CA LEU A 46 -5.57 4.34 4.87
C LEU A 46 -5.30 5.84 4.97
N GLN A 47 -6.24 6.60 5.58
CA GLN A 47 -6.05 8.04 5.80
C GLN A 47 -4.84 8.32 6.69
N GLN A 48 -4.73 7.61 7.82
CA GLN A 48 -3.62 7.80 8.77
C GLN A 48 -2.26 7.52 8.12
N VAL A 49 -2.15 6.41 7.38
CA VAL A 49 -0.90 6.05 6.68
C VAL A 49 -0.55 7.08 5.62
N LEU A 50 -1.50 7.49 4.77
CA LEU A 50 -1.25 8.50 3.72
C LEU A 50 -0.80 9.83 4.31
N ARG A 51 -1.45 10.30 5.38
CA ARG A 51 -1.06 11.53 6.08
C ARG A 51 0.34 11.44 6.70
N ALA A 52 0.64 10.32 7.35
CA ALA A 52 1.99 10.09 7.91
C ALA A 52 3.06 10.12 6.80
N LEU A 53 2.81 9.47 5.67
CA LEU A 53 3.75 9.45 4.55
C LEU A 53 3.89 10.82 3.88
N ARG A 54 2.81 11.62 3.81
CA ARG A 54 2.85 12.96 3.23
C ARG A 54 3.86 13.88 3.94
N TRP A 55 4.01 13.78 5.26
CA TRP A 55 5.01 14.56 6.01
C TRP A 55 6.45 14.27 5.60
N HIS A 56 6.72 13.06 5.10
CA HIS A 56 8.05 12.63 4.67
C HIS A 56 8.26 12.71 3.16
N CYS A 57 7.19 12.88 2.39
CA CYS A 57 7.22 12.91 0.93
C CYS A 57 7.66 14.29 0.42
N LYS A 58 8.78 14.33 -0.31
CA LYS A 58 9.31 15.55 -0.93
C LYS A 58 8.95 15.67 -2.42
N GLY A 59 8.34 14.64 -2.99
CA GLY A 59 7.84 14.55 -4.34
C GLY A 59 6.36 14.19 -4.35
N GLU A 60 5.97 13.30 -5.26
CA GLU A 60 4.61 12.83 -5.44
C GLU A 60 4.34 11.58 -4.56
N LEU A 61 3.13 11.50 -4.01
CA LEU A 61 2.67 10.37 -3.21
C LEU A 61 1.74 9.48 -4.05
N TYR A 62 2.18 8.27 -4.31
CA TYR A 62 1.40 7.24 -5.00
C TYR A 62 0.67 6.38 -3.97
N CYS A 63 -0.61 6.08 -4.22
CA CYS A 63 -1.42 5.18 -3.41
C CYS A 63 -1.93 4.03 -4.27
N LEU A 64 -1.40 2.82 -4.04
CA LEU A 64 -1.85 1.58 -4.66
C LEU A 64 -2.65 0.79 -3.64
N PHE A 65 -3.91 0.47 -3.95
CA PHE A 65 -4.75 -0.34 -3.08
C PHE A 65 -5.84 -1.08 -3.84
N GLY A 66 -6.39 -2.09 -3.20
CA GLY A 66 -7.61 -2.77 -3.59
C GLY A 66 -8.47 -3.08 -2.38
N CYS A 67 -9.62 -3.68 -2.60
CA CYS A 67 -10.50 -4.14 -1.53
C CYS A 67 -10.76 -5.64 -1.64
N GLY A 68 -10.91 -6.30 -0.50
CA GLY A 68 -11.27 -7.71 -0.45
C GLY A 68 -12.74 -7.94 -0.81
N GLY A 69 -12.99 -9.04 -1.52
CA GLY A 69 -14.33 -9.59 -1.69
C GLY A 69 -14.84 -10.30 -0.44
N ASP A 70 -16.15 -10.58 -0.37
CA ASP A 70 -16.84 -11.17 0.78
C ASP A 70 -16.56 -10.39 2.09
N ARG A 71 -16.53 -9.06 1.98
CA ARG A 71 -16.25 -8.11 3.07
C ARG A 71 -17.20 -6.91 2.93
N ASP A 72 -17.10 -5.99 3.90
CA ASP A 72 -17.86 -4.74 3.89
C ASP A 72 -17.65 -3.97 2.57
N LYS A 73 -18.71 -3.86 1.77
CA LYS A 73 -18.72 -3.13 0.50
C LYS A 73 -18.78 -1.61 0.70
N GLY A 74 -19.37 -1.17 1.79
CA GLY A 74 -19.54 0.26 2.10
C GLY A 74 -18.22 1.00 2.25
N LYS A 75 -17.15 0.31 2.67
CA LYS A 75 -15.82 0.92 2.78
C LYS A 75 -15.15 1.20 1.43
N ARG A 76 -15.54 0.52 0.33
CA ARG A 76 -14.90 0.60 -0.99
C ARG A 76 -14.86 2.05 -1.51
N PRO A 77 -16.01 2.73 -1.66
CA PRO A 77 -16.02 4.11 -2.12
C PRO A 77 -15.38 5.08 -1.12
N LEU A 78 -15.47 4.81 0.18
CA LEU A 78 -14.84 5.65 1.20
C LEU A 78 -13.31 5.62 1.11
N MET A 79 -12.72 4.46 0.87
CA MET A 79 -11.28 4.32 0.66
C MET A 79 -10.82 5.06 -0.59
N ALA A 80 -11.59 5.00 -1.69
CA ALA A 80 -11.30 5.73 -2.92
C ALA A 80 -11.30 7.24 -2.72
N ALA A 81 -12.34 7.78 -2.05
CA ALA A 81 -12.44 9.20 -1.76
C ALA A 81 -11.28 9.70 -0.88
N ILE A 82 -10.84 8.89 0.09
CA ILE A 82 -9.69 9.21 0.94
C ILE A 82 -8.40 9.19 0.13
N ALA A 83 -8.16 8.15 -0.67
CA ALA A 83 -6.97 8.05 -1.50
C ALA A 83 -6.88 9.20 -2.50
N GLU A 84 -7.99 9.55 -3.17
CA GLU A 84 -8.03 10.68 -4.09
C GLU A 84 -7.72 12.01 -3.41
N ARG A 85 -8.14 12.20 -2.16
CA ARG A 85 -7.87 13.42 -1.41
C ARG A 85 -6.42 13.52 -0.94
N GLU A 86 -5.86 12.44 -0.41
CA GLU A 86 -4.58 12.46 0.33
C GLU A 86 -3.36 12.10 -0.55
N ALA A 87 -3.52 11.40 -1.69
CA ALA A 87 -2.45 11.04 -2.61
C ALA A 87 -2.49 11.87 -3.91
N ASP A 88 -1.37 11.93 -4.63
CA ASP A 88 -1.27 12.61 -5.93
C ASP A 88 -1.63 11.65 -7.08
N HIS A 89 -1.25 10.39 -6.96
CA HIS A 89 -1.52 9.34 -7.94
C HIS A 89 -2.25 8.17 -7.31
N LEU A 90 -3.31 7.71 -7.96
CA LEU A 90 -4.09 6.55 -7.55
C LEU A 90 -3.88 5.38 -8.49
N ILE A 91 -3.62 4.21 -7.91
CA ILE A 91 -3.56 2.94 -8.62
C ILE A 91 -4.54 1.99 -7.94
N LEU A 92 -5.60 1.61 -8.64
CA LEU A 92 -6.57 0.65 -8.16
C LEU A 92 -6.24 -0.73 -8.71
N THR A 93 -6.28 -1.75 -7.84
CA THR A 93 -5.93 -3.11 -8.20
C THR A 93 -6.71 -4.15 -7.39
N SER A 94 -6.53 -5.44 -7.69
CA SER A 94 -7.11 -6.50 -6.87
C SER A 94 -6.36 -6.67 -5.55
N ASP A 95 -7.11 -7.04 -4.52
CA ASP A 95 -6.60 -7.56 -3.25
C ASP A 95 -6.86 -9.08 -3.19
N ASN A 96 -7.75 -9.54 -2.33
CA ASN A 96 -8.27 -10.90 -2.27
C ASN A 96 -9.72 -10.89 -2.77
N PRO A 97 -10.02 -11.13 -4.04
CA PRO A 97 -11.40 -11.07 -4.55
C PRO A 97 -12.30 -12.14 -3.96
N ARG A 98 -11.75 -13.23 -3.44
CA ARG A 98 -12.49 -14.37 -2.88
C ARG A 98 -13.51 -14.91 -3.90
N ASN A 99 -14.82 -14.88 -3.57
CA ASN A 99 -15.86 -15.36 -4.45
C ASN A 99 -16.51 -14.24 -5.28
N GLU A 100 -16.20 -12.97 -5.02
CA GLU A 100 -16.73 -11.84 -5.77
C GLU A 100 -15.98 -11.65 -7.10
N ASP A 101 -16.67 -11.07 -8.08
CA ASP A 101 -16.08 -10.60 -9.33
C ASP A 101 -15.11 -9.45 -9.07
N PRO A 102 -13.81 -9.59 -9.42
CA PRO A 102 -12.82 -8.52 -9.21
C PRO A 102 -13.17 -7.21 -9.93
N GLU A 103 -13.81 -7.29 -11.10
CA GLU A 103 -14.26 -6.10 -11.82
C GLU A 103 -15.38 -5.36 -11.07
N GLN A 104 -16.30 -6.11 -10.42
CA GLN A 104 -17.34 -5.49 -9.62
C GLN A 104 -16.75 -4.79 -8.40
N ILE A 105 -15.75 -5.40 -7.74
CA ILE A 105 -15.03 -4.75 -6.63
C ILE A 105 -14.38 -3.44 -7.09
N MET A 106 -13.76 -3.45 -8.26
CA MET A 106 -13.13 -2.26 -8.84
C MET A 106 -14.16 -1.16 -9.13
N ARG A 107 -15.31 -1.52 -9.73
CA ARG A 107 -16.42 -0.58 -9.96
C ARG A 107 -16.95 0.04 -8.67
N ASP A 108 -17.09 -0.77 -7.62
CA ASP A 108 -17.55 -0.26 -6.31
C ASP A 108 -16.54 0.73 -5.69
N ILE A 109 -15.24 0.48 -5.85
CA ILE A 109 -14.19 1.41 -5.40
C ILE A 109 -14.30 2.72 -6.18
N GLN A 110 -14.43 2.65 -7.50
CA GLN A 110 -14.50 3.83 -8.38
C GLN A 110 -15.69 4.75 -8.10
N GLN A 111 -16.79 4.24 -7.54
CA GLN A 111 -17.94 5.06 -7.14
C GLN A 111 -17.58 6.16 -6.12
N GLY A 112 -16.48 6.02 -5.39
CA GLY A 112 -16.03 7.04 -4.44
C GLY A 112 -15.15 8.13 -5.04
N LEU A 113 -14.81 8.03 -6.32
CA LEU A 113 -13.95 9.00 -6.99
C LEU A 113 -14.76 10.20 -7.49
N SER A 114 -14.18 11.39 -7.33
CA SER A 114 -14.77 12.63 -7.85
C SER A 114 -14.42 12.90 -9.31
N GLY A 115 -13.49 12.14 -9.89
CA GLY A 115 -12.95 12.34 -11.24
C GLY A 115 -11.96 13.51 -11.38
N LYS A 116 -11.51 14.08 -10.27
CA LYS A 116 -10.57 15.21 -10.28
C LYS A 116 -9.13 14.83 -10.57
N LYS A 117 -8.78 13.57 -10.31
CA LYS A 117 -7.43 13.04 -10.52
C LYS A 117 -7.45 11.85 -11.48
N PRO A 118 -6.39 11.67 -12.29
CA PRO A 118 -6.26 10.48 -13.09
C PRO A 118 -6.06 9.25 -12.18
N VAL A 119 -6.73 8.15 -12.54
CA VAL A 119 -6.65 6.88 -11.82
C VAL A 119 -6.18 5.81 -12.78
N TYR A 120 -5.13 5.11 -12.42
CA TYR A 120 -4.67 3.94 -13.15
C TYR A 120 -5.34 2.69 -12.58
N ASN A 121 -6.03 1.96 -13.43
CA ASN A 121 -6.75 0.73 -13.06
C ASN A 121 -6.01 -0.46 -13.67
N GLU A 122 -5.52 -1.35 -12.81
CA GLU A 122 -4.84 -2.58 -13.22
C GLU A 122 -5.26 -3.72 -12.28
N GLN A 123 -5.98 -4.67 -12.82
CA GLN A 123 -6.52 -5.78 -12.03
C GLN A 123 -5.42 -6.72 -11.54
N ASP A 124 -4.38 -6.95 -12.35
CA ASP A 124 -3.20 -7.69 -11.94
C ASP A 124 -2.38 -6.84 -10.96
N ARG A 125 -2.37 -7.28 -9.69
CA ARG A 125 -1.67 -6.55 -8.62
C ARG A 125 -0.17 -6.48 -8.84
N GLN A 126 0.43 -7.51 -9.43
CA GLN A 126 1.86 -7.48 -9.74
C GLN A 126 2.16 -6.43 -10.82
N ALA A 127 1.37 -6.39 -11.88
CA ALA A 127 1.49 -5.37 -12.93
C ALA A 127 1.26 -3.96 -12.38
N ALA A 128 0.28 -3.79 -11.48
CA ALA A 128 0.03 -2.53 -10.80
C ALA A 128 1.22 -2.05 -9.96
N ILE A 129 1.85 -2.96 -9.20
CA ILE A 129 3.06 -2.67 -8.41
C ILE A 129 4.22 -2.28 -9.34
N HIS A 130 4.45 -3.03 -10.42
CA HIS A 130 5.46 -2.70 -11.43
C HIS A 130 5.25 -1.28 -11.97
N TYR A 131 4.03 -0.97 -12.39
CA TYR A 131 3.70 0.36 -12.90
C TYR A 131 4.03 1.45 -11.89
N ALA A 132 3.57 1.31 -10.64
CA ALA A 132 3.79 2.30 -9.59
C ALA A 132 5.29 2.55 -9.33
N VAL A 133 6.06 1.47 -9.17
CA VAL A 133 7.50 1.55 -8.85
C VAL A 133 8.31 2.11 -10.03
N GLN A 134 7.92 1.82 -11.27
CA GLN A 134 8.60 2.33 -12.46
C GLN A 134 8.29 3.81 -12.74
N LYS A 135 7.10 4.28 -12.42
CA LYS A 135 6.68 5.68 -12.61
C LYS A 135 7.23 6.60 -11.56
N ALA A 136 7.35 6.14 -10.33
CA ALA A 136 7.80 6.96 -9.21
C ALA A 136 9.31 7.29 -9.32
N GLN A 137 9.66 8.51 -8.95
CA GLN A 137 11.01 9.05 -8.96
C GLN A 137 11.64 9.01 -7.57
N ALA A 138 12.93 9.30 -7.45
CA ALA A 138 13.71 9.18 -6.20
C ALA A 138 13.18 10.00 -5.01
N ARG A 139 12.37 11.05 -5.25
CA ARG A 139 11.79 11.90 -4.20
C ARG A 139 10.36 11.51 -3.83
N ASP A 140 9.79 10.57 -4.59
CA ASP A 140 8.42 10.12 -4.43
C ASP A 140 8.32 9.00 -3.40
N ILE A 141 7.09 8.82 -2.90
CA ILE A 141 6.75 7.69 -2.04
C ILE A 141 5.63 6.90 -2.71
N VAL A 142 5.77 5.58 -2.73
CA VAL A 142 4.73 4.64 -3.18
C VAL A 142 4.20 3.89 -1.98
N LEU A 143 2.93 4.09 -1.62
CA LEU A 143 2.22 3.27 -0.67
C LEU A 143 1.55 2.10 -1.39
N ILE A 144 1.85 0.88 -0.96
CA ILE A 144 1.15 -0.35 -1.34
C ILE A 144 0.34 -0.80 -0.13
N ALA A 145 -0.98 -0.59 -0.18
CA ALA A 145 -1.88 -0.80 0.94
C ALA A 145 -2.78 -2.04 0.76
N GLY A 146 -3.22 -2.60 1.89
CA GLY A 146 -4.23 -3.65 2.00
C GLY A 146 -3.69 -4.97 2.51
N LYS A 147 -2.74 -5.59 1.84
CA LYS A 147 -2.25 -6.95 2.13
C LYS A 147 -1.21 -7.00 3.25
N GLY A 148 -0.36 -5.98 3.36
CA GLY A 148 0.69 -5.93 4.37
C GLY A 148 1.57 -7.19 4.35
N HIS A 149 1.47 -8.02 5.39
CA HIS A 149 2.27 -9.25 5.56
C HIS A 149 1.66 -10.49 4.88
N GLU A 150 0.48 -10.39 4.26
CA GLU A 150 -0.14 -11.53 3.58
C GLU A 150 0.73 -12.00 2.41
N ALA A 151 1.07 -13.28 2.40
CA ALA A 151 1.92 -13.89 1.37
C ALA A 151 1.09 -14.71 0.35
N TYR A 152 -0.16 -14.34 0.13
CA TYR A 152 -1.04 -15.01 -0.84
C TYR A 152 -2.13 -14.07 -1.37
N GLN A 153 -2.70 -14.42 -2.50
CA GLN A 153 -3.96 -13.87 -3.02
C GLN A 153 -5.02 -14.96 -3.03
N LEU A 154 -6.21 -14.68 -2.48
CA LEU A 154 -7.31 -15.64 -2.36
C LEU A 154 -8.35 -15.39 -3.46
N VAL A 155 -8.48 -16.34 -4.39
CA VAL A 155 -9.41 -16.29 -5.52
C VAL A 155 -10.22 -17.58 -5.57
N LYS A 156 -11.54 -17.49 -5.46
CA LYS A 156 -12.48 -18.65 -5.50
C LYS A 156 -12.05 -19.81 -4.59
N GLY A 157 -11.65 -19.47 -3.36
CA GLY A 157 -11.21 -20.44 -2.36
C GLY A 157 -9.78 -20.94 -2.52
N ILE A 158 -9.09 -20.63 -3.62
CA ILE A 158 -7.70 -21.04 -3.87
C ILE A 158 -6.75 -19.94 -3.44
N ARG A 159 -5.68 -20.31 -2.70
CA ARG A 159 -4.58 -19.40 -2.33
C ARG A 159 -3.46 -19.49 -3.36
N TYR A 160 -3.21 -18.39 -4.04
CA TYR A 160 -2.07 -18.23 -4.93
C TYR A 160 -0.94 -17.52 -4.19
N PRO A 161 0.30 -18.01 -4.22
CA PRO A 161 1.44 -17.32 -3.61
C PRO A 161 1.56 -15.89 -4.15
N PHE A 162 1.64 -14.91 -3.24
CA PHE A 162 1.75 -13.51 -3.62
C PHE A 162 2.26 -12.68 -2.42
N ASP A 163 3.31 -11.90 -2.60
CA ASP A 163 3.92 -11.11 -1.53
C ASP A 163 4.34 -9.74 -2.09
N ASP A 164 3.64 -8.68 -1.66
CA ASP A 164 3.91 -7.30 -2.10
C ASP A 164 5.37 -6.90 -1.87
N ALA A 165 5.90 -7.19 -0.69
CA ALA A 165 7.26 -6.78 -0.33
C ALA A 165 8.33 -7.52 -1.14
N LEU A 166 8.12 -8.80 -1.42
CA LEU A 166 9.04 -9.59 -2.25
C LEU A 166 9.10 -9.06 -3.69
N ILE A 167 7.94 -8.76 -4.29
CA ILE A 167 7.84 -8.18 -5.63
C ILE A 167 8.61 -6.85 -5.67
N VAL A 168 8.38 -5.96 -4.70
CA VAL A 168 9.07 -4.67 -4.61
C VAL A 168 10.58 -4.85 -4.48
N GLN A 169 11.05 -5.78 -3.63
CA GLN A 169 12.47 -6.05 -3.46
C GLN A 169 13.12 -6.49 -4.79
N GLN A 170 12.47 -7.36 -5.54
CA GLN A 170 12.94 -7.80 -6.85
C GLN A 170 13.06 -6.62 -7.84
N LEU A 171 12.04 -5.75 -7.87
CA LEU A 171 12.02 -4.56 -8.74
C LEU A 171 13.10 -3.54 -8.35
N LEU A 172 13.29 -3.30 -7.07
CA LEU A 172 14.29 -2.36 -6.60
C LEU A 172 15.71 -2.88 -6.81
N SER A 173 15.93 -4.19 -6.80
CA SER A 173 17.23 -4.83 -7.02
C SER A 173 17.60 -4.99 -8.51
N ALA A 174 16.63 -4.89 -9.42
CA ALA A 174 16.89 -4.98 -10.85
C ALA A 174 17.70 -3.76 -11.32
N PRO A 175 18.75 -3.96 -12.16
CA PRO A 175 19.42 -2.85 -12.82
C PRO A 175 18.42 -2.11 -13.73
N ARG A 176 18.64 -0.82 -13.90
CA ARG A 176 17.88 0.01 -14.86
C ARG A 176 18.27 -0.30 -16.27
#